data_4410a2eebe8f6757477adeda78fffa54
#
_entry.id   4410a2eebe8f6757477adeda78fffa54
#
_cell.length_a   1.000
_cell.length_b   1.000
_cell.length_c   1.000
_cell.angle_alpha   90.00
_cell.angle_beta   90.00
_cell.angle_gamma   90.00
#
_symmetry.space_group_name_H-M   'P 1'
#
loop_
_entity.id
_entity.type
_entity.pdbx_description
1 polymer ?
#
loop_
_entity_poly.entity_id
_entity_poly.type
_entity_poly.pdbx_seq_one_letter_code
_entity_poly.pdbx_strand_id
1 'polypeptide(L)'
;RYSHVVLGCTHFPILKEYFELILPKNVKIVDGNKGISLNIKKHVEENNKDYFENFEFYNSIKSSVSLITTKSSKTFIDNFRRISQIQEFDVEVI
;
A
#
# COMPACT_ATOMS: atom_id res chain seq x y z
N ARG A 1 6.82 0.28 -30.83
CA ARG A 1 7.03 1.28 -29.79
C ARG A 1 5.89 1.24 -28.79
N TYR A 2 6.22 1.24 -27.51
CA TYR A 2 5.23 1.25 -26.43
C TYR A 2 5.24 2.63 -25.79
N SER A 3 4.06 3.18 -25.52
CA SER A 3 3.90 4.45 -24.80
C SER A 3 3.62 4.25 -23.31
N HIS A 4 3.12 3.07 -22.96
CA HIS A 4 2.75 2.72 -21.60
C HIS A 4 3.18 1.29 -21.27
N VAL A 5 3.60 1.10 -20.02
CA VAL A 5 3.84 -0.21 -19.40
C VAL A 5 2.89 -0.36 -18.23
N VAL A 6 2.09 -1.42 -18.21
CA VAL A 6 1.17 -1.71 -17.13
C VAL A 6 1.79 -2.75 -16.20
N LEU A 7 1.91 -2.42 -14.93
CA LEU A 7 2.35 -3.34 -13.88
C LEU A 7 1.13 -4.12 -13.38
N GLY A 8 0.87 -5.27 -13.99
CA GLY A 8 -0.31 -6.10 -13.72
C GLY A 8 -0.15 -7.11 -12.59
N CYS A 9 0.87 -6.97 -11.76
CA CYS A 9 1.13 -7.84 -10.61
C CYS A 9 1.15 -7.02 -9.33
N THR A 10 0.65 -7.56 -8.22
CA THR A 10 0.60 -6.87 -6.92
C THR A 10 1.98 -6.52 -6.36
N HIS A 11 3.03 -7.23 -6.76
CA HIS A 11 4.40 -7.01 -6.30
C HIS A 11 5.23 -6.09 -7.20
N PHE A 12 4.90 -5.99 -8.49
CA PHE A 12 5.66 -5.17 -9.44
C PHE A 12 5.71 -3.68 -9.10
N PRO A 13 4.66 -3.06 -8.53
CA PRO A 13 4.75 -1.66 -8.10
C PRO A 13 5.86 -1.37 -7.08
N ILE A 14 6.29 -2.37 -6.30
CA ILE A 14 7.43 -2.26 -5.37
C ILE A 14 8.73 -1.99 -6.14
N LEU A 15 8.82 -2.48 -7.38
CA LEU A 15 9.97 -2.34 -8.26
C LEU A 15 9.85 -1.17 -9.25
N LYS A 16 8.85 -0.31 -9.09
CA LYS A 16 8.53 0.78 -10.02
C LYS A 16 9.74 1.66 -10.33
N GLU A 17 10.50 2.04 -9.32
CA GLU A 17 11.70 2.87 -9.46
C GLU A 17 12.75 2.22 -10.38
N TYR A 18 12.89 0.90 -10.31
CA TYR A 18 13.81 0.17 -11.20
C TYR A 18 13.30 0.13 -12.63
N PHE A 19 12.00 -0.02 -12.85
CA PHE A 19 11.42 0.10 -14.18
C PHE A 19 11.62 1.48 -14.78
N GLU A 20 11.50 2.54 -13.97
CA GLU A 20 11.73 3.92 -14.39
C GLU A 20 13.18 4.18 -14.82
N LEU A 21 14.14 3.45 -14.23
CA LEU A 21 15.55 3.55 -14.61
C LEU A 21 15.88 2.89 -15.97
N ILE A 22 15.21 1.81 -16.31
CA ILE A 22 15.50 1.02 -17.51
C ILE A 22 14.60 1.36 -18.70
N LEU A 23 13.43 1.94 -18.46
CA LEU A 23 12.51 2.31 -19.52
C LEU A 23 12.86 3.68 -20.12
N PRO A 24 12.60 3.88 -21.41
CA PRO A 24 12.73 5.21 -22.01
C PRO A 24 11.85 6.23 -21.29
N LYS A 25 12.35 7.45 -21.12
CA LYS A 25 11.64 8.53 -20.36
C LYS A 25 10.25 8.90 -20.90
N ASN A 26 9.98 8.59 -22.14
CA ASN A 26 8.67 8.83 -22.77
C ASN A 26 7.65 7.70 -22.52
N VAL A 27 8.05 6.62 -21.88
CA VAL A 27 7.17 5.50 -21.52
C VAL A 27 6.58 5.74 -20.14
N LYS A 28 5.27 5.71 -20.05
CA LYS A 28 4.54 5.88 -18.76
C LYS A 28 4.31 4.52 -18.10
N ILE A 29 4.57 4.46 -16.82
CA ILE A 29 4.25 3.29 -16.00
C ILE A 29 2.88 3.49 -15.37
N VAL A 30 2.02 2.50 -15.53
CA VAL A 30 0.66 2.46 -14.97
C VAL A 30 0.55 1.27 -14.02
N ASP A 31 0.08 1.52 -12.82
CA ASP A 31 -0.27 0.50 -11.83
C ASP A 31 -1.64 0.81 -11.20
N GLY A 32 -2.24 -0.20 -10.58
CA GLY A 32 -3.57 -0.07 -9.99
C GLY A 32 -3.60 0.55 -8.59
N ASN A 33 -2.46 0.77 -7.95
CA ASN A 33 -2.40 1.10 -6.53
C ASN A 33 -3.13 2.39 -6.17
N LYS A 34 -2.90 3.45 -6.94
CA LYS A 34 -3.55 4.74 -6.71
C LYS A 34 -5.07 4.66 -6.88
N GLY A 35 -5.52 4.00 -7.94
CA GLY A 35 -6.95 3.84 -8.21
C GLY A 35 -7.66 3.01 -7.14
N ILE A 36 -7.05 1.90 -6.73
CA ILE A 36 -7.57 1.03 -5.66
C ILE A 36 -7.63 1.79 -4.34
N SER A 37 -6.56 2.49 -3.95
CA SER A 37 -6.50 3.25 -2.71
C SER A 37 -7.56 4.35 -2.65
N LEU A 38 -7.77 5.08 -3.75
CA LEU A 38 -8.80 6.11 -3.84
C LEU A 38 -10.21 5.51 -3.77
N ASN A 39 -10.43 4.36 -4.38
CA ASN A 39 -11.72 3.67 -4.33
C ASN A 39 -12.03 3.16 -2.91
N ILE A 40 -11.05 2.56 -2.23
CA ILE A 40 -11.19 2.15 -0.83
C ILE A 40 -11.51 3.37 0.05
N LYS A 41 -10.74 4.45 -0.10
CA LYS A 41 -10.97 5.69 0.64
C LYS A 41 -12.41 6.19 0.47
N LYS A 42 -12.89 6.27 -0.78
CA LYS A 42 -14.25 6.69 -1.09
C LYS A 42 -15.30 5.82 -0.38
N HIS A 43 -15.17 4.50 -0.47
CA HIS A 43 -16.11 3.59 0.19
C HIS A 43 -16.10 3.71 1.72
N VAL A 44 -14.94 3.87 2.32
CA VAL A 44 -14.80 4.06 3.77
C VAL A 44 -15.46 5.38 4.21
N GLU A 45 -15.23 6.46 3.48
CA GLU A 45 -15.82 7.78 3.75
C GLU A 45 -17.35 7.76 3.60
N GLU A 46 -17.87 7.14 2.54
CA GLU A 46 -19.31 7.03 2.28
C GLU A 46 -20.05 6.20 3.35
N ASN A 47 -19.43 5.15 3.87
CA ASN A 47 -20.03 4.27 4.87
C ASN A 47 -19.80 4.71 6.32
N ASN A 48 -18.92 5.68 6.56
CA ASN A 48 -18.57 6.16 7.89
C ASN A 48 -18.57 7.69 7.96
N LYS A 49 -19.59 8.33 7.40
CA LYS A 49 -19.67 9.80 7.31
C LYS A 49 -19.52 10.49 8.66
N ASP A 50 -20.14 9.95 9.72
CA ASP A 50 -20.07 10.51 11.06
C ASP A 50 -18.64 10.56 11.60
N TYR A 51 -17.80 9.59 11.25
CA TYR A 51 -16.38 9.55 11.59
C TYR A 51 -15.58 10.66 10.94
N PHE A 52 -15.85 10.94 9.68
CA PHE A 52 -15.09 11.89 8.89
C PHE A 52 -15.60 13.33 9.04
N GLU A 53 -16.81 13.53 9.47
CA GLU A 53 -17.37 14.84 9.80
C GLU A 53 -16.82 15.40 11.11
N ASN A 54 -16.35 14.54 12.03
CA ASN A 54 -15.72 14.94 13.30
C ASN A 54 -14.19 14.91 13.17
N PHE A 55 -13.62 16.04 12.72
CA PHE A 55 -12.19 16.19 12.49
C PHE A 55 -11.31 15.95 13.75
N GLU A 56 -11.76 16.38 14.93
CA GLU A 56 -11.04 16.14 16.19
C GLU A 56 -11.01 14.66 16.54
N PHE A 57 -12.13 13.96 16.37
CA PHE A 57 -12.21 12.53 16.59
C PHE A 57 -11.33 11.76 15.60
N TYR A 58 -11.35 12.13 14.32
CA TYR A 58 -10.52 11.52 13.29
C TYR A 58 -9.04 11.64 13.58
N ASN A 59 -8.58 12.81 14.01
CA ASN A 59 -7.17 13.04 14.38
C ASN A 59 -6.77 12.34 15.70
N SER A 60 -7.71 11.96 16.54
CA SER A 60 -7.45 11.22 17.78
C SER A 60 -7.31 9.70 17.56
N ILE A 61 -7.77 9.19 16.42
CA ILE A 61 -7.68 7.76 16.09
C ILE A 61 -6.23 7.39 15.79
N LYS A 62 -5.68 6.49 16.59
CA LYS A 62 -4.42 5.84 16.29
C LYS A 62 -4.69 4.68 15.33
N SER A 63 -4.04 4.73 14.17
CA SER A 63 -4.05 3.59 13.27
C SER A 63 -3.18 2.47 13.84
N SER A 64 -3.66 1.24 13.75
CA SER A 64 -2.89 0.05 14.08
C SER A 64 -2.75 -0.85 12.85
N VAL A 65 -1.65 -1.56 12.79
CA VAL A 65 -1.40 -2.56 11.75
C VAL A 65 -1.17 -3.89 12.40
N SER A 66 -1.88 -4.91 11.96
CA SER A 66 -1.68 -6.30 12.37
C SER A 66 -1.26 -7.13 11.18
N LEU A 67 -0.18 -7.87 11.35
CA LEU A 67 0.37 -8.79 10.36
C LEU A 67 -0.03 -10.21 10.73
N ILE A 68 -0.88 -10.82 9.92
CA ILE A 68 -1.33 -12.20 10.11
C ILE A 68 -0.54 -13.10 9.16
N THR A 69 0.07 -14.15 9.67
CA THR A 69 0.91 -15.06 8.90
C THR A 69 0.81 -16.48 9.40
N THR A 70 1.04 -17.45 8.52
CA THR A 70 1.13 -18.90 8.89
C THR A 70 2.49 -19.25 9.46
N LYS A 71 3.52 -18.46 9.18
CA LYS A 71 4.87 -18.67 9.69
C LYS A 71 5.58 -17.34 9.84
N SER A 72 6.10 -17.08 11.03
CA SER A 72 6.91 -15.90 11.30
C SER A 72 8.37 -16.25 11.43
N SER A 73 9.23 -15.40 10.86
CA SER A 73 10.68 -15.45 11.06
C SER A 73 11.21 -14.02 11.12
N LYS A 74 12.41 -13.86 11.69
CA LYS A 74 13.07 -12.55 11.73
C LYS A 74 13.22 -11.96 10.33
N THR A 75 13.65 -12.76 9.36
CA THR A 75 13.82 -12.32 7.97
C THR A 75 12.51 -11.84 7.36
N PHE A 76 11.41 -12.54 7.61
CA PHE A 76 10.08 -12.14 7.12
C PHE A 76 9.65 -10.78 7.71
N ILE A 77 9.80 -10.61 9.02
CA ILE A 77 9.46 -9.37 9.73
C ILE A 77 10.33 -8.20 9.24
N ASP A 78 11.64 -8.41 9.10
CA ASP A 78 12.56 -7.37 8.61
C ASP A 78 12.25 -6.97 7.17
N ASN A 79 11.90 -7.92 6.31
CA ASN A 79 11.48 -7.66 4.94
C ASN A 79 10.15 -6.90 4.89
N PHE A 80 9.19 -7.25 5.75
CA PHE A 80 7.92 -6.52 5.84
C PHE A 80 8.16 -5.05 6.21
N ARG A 81 8.96 -4.78 7.25
CA ARG A 81 9.32 -3.41 7.65
C ARG A 81 9.98 -2.63 6.52
N ARG A 82 10.92 -3.26 5.83
CA ARG A 82 11.66 -2.63 4.72
C ARG A 82 10.76 -2.26 3.54
N ILE A 83 9.85 -3.16 3.16
CA ILE A 83 8.98 -2.97 1.99
C ILE A 83 7.82 -2.03 2.30
N SER A 84 7.16 -2.24 3.44
CA SER A 84 5.99 -1.43 3.84
C SER A 84 6.36 -0.08 4.45
N GLN A 85 7.59 0.05 4.97
CA GLN A 85 8.06 1.16 5.80
C GLN A 85 7.27 1.35 7.11
N ILE A 86 6.45 0.38 7.48
CA ILE A 86 5.72 0.33 8.74
C ILE A 86 6.63 -0.31 9.79
N GLN A 87 6.92 0.43 10.87
CA GLN A 87 7.86 -0.03 11.90
C GLN A 87 7.17 -0.75 13.05
N GLU A 88 5.99 -0.28 13.44
CA GLU A 88 5.22 -0.82 14.56
C GLU A 88 3.98 -1.55 14.07
N PHE A 89 3.86 -2.80 14.43
CA PHE A 89 2.72 -3.66 14.10
C PHE A 89 2.70 -4.89 15.00
N ASP A 90 1.51 -5.43 15.19
CA ASP A 90 1.34 -6.72 15.86
C ASP A 90 1.52 -7.87 14.87
N VAL A 91 2.00 -9.01 15.36
CA VAL A 91 2.16 -10.22 14.55
C VAL A 91 1.32 -11.33 15.16
N GLU A 92 0.42 -11.88 14.37
CA GLU A 92 -0.38 -13.04 14.70
C GLU A 92 0.01 -14.21 13.78
N VAL A 93 0.38 -15.33 14.36
CA VAL A 93 0.69 -16.57 13.64
C VAL A 93 -0.50 -17.52 13.77
N ILE A 94 -1.04 -17.91 12.66
CA ILE A 94 -2.19 -18.83 12.57
C ILE A 94 -1.82 -20.21 12.02
#